data_2901abc82204dc67b533d9634cd34cfb
#
_entry.id   2901abc82204dc67b533d9634cd34cfb
#
_cell.length_a   1.000
_cell.length_b   1.000
_cell.length_c   1.000
_cell.angle_alpha   90.00
_cell.angle_beta   90.00
_cell.angle_gamma   90.00
#
_symmetry.space_group_name_H-M   'P 1'
#
loop_
_entity.id
_entity.type
_entity.pdbx_description
1 polymer ?
#
loop_
_entity_poly.entity_id
_entity_poly.type
_entity_poly.pdbx_seq_one_letter_code
_entity_poly.pdbx_strand_id
1 'polypeptide(L)'
;MPRVALVAVLLITVQLVVRVVLAFGGYFYWDDLILVGRAGTGGLLSPSYLFDDHDGHVMPGAFLVAGAIIRVAPLVWTGPAISLVVLQLLESLALLRALYVISSWRPVLLIPLTFALFTPLAVPGFAWWAAALNSLPMLAALAWVCADAILLVRTGNHRYAVTGVLVYLGGLL
;
A
#
# COMPACT_ATOMS: atom_id res chain seq x y z
N MET A 1 -26.42 -7.00 2.30
CA MET A 1 -25.34 -6.22 1.66
C MET A 1 -25.86 -5.64 0.34
N PRO A 2 -25.70 -4.35 0.01
CA PRO A 2 -26.16 -3.83 -1.28
C PRO A 2 -25.39 -4.52 -2.44
N ARG A 3 -26.06 -4.72 -3.58
CA ARG A 3 -25.47 -5.40 -4.76
C ARG A 3 -24.16 -4.77 -5.21
N VAL A 4 -24.06 -3.44 -5.13
CA VAL A 4 -22.85 -2.68 -5.48
C VAL A 4 -21.66 -3.04 -4.56
N ALA A 5 -21.91 -3.19 -3.25
CA ALA A 5 -20.87 -3.61 -2.32
C ALA A 5 -20.35 -5.02 -2.62
N LEU A 6 -21.25 -5.94 -2.98
CA LEU A 6 -20.85 -7.30 -3.39
C LEU A 6 -19.97 -7.27 -4.64
N VAL A 7 -20.36 -6.49 -5.65
CA VAL A 7 -19.56 -6.34 -6.89
C VAL A 7 -18.21 -5.70 -6.59
N ALA A 8 -18.15 -4.67 -5.72
CA ALA A 8 -16.88 -4.04 -5.35
C ALA A 8 -15.93 -5.04 -4.65
N VAL A 9 -16.46 -5.85 -3.72
CA VAL A 9 -15.67 -6.90 -3.05
C VAL A 9 -15.18 -7.94 -4.06
N LEU A 10 -16.03 -8.35 -5.00
CA LEU A 10 -15.66 -9.30 -6.05
C LEU A 10 -14.53 -8.73 -6.94
N LEU A 11 -14.61 -7.47 -7.35
CA LEU A 11 -13.57 -6.80 -8.15
C LEU A 11 -12.23 -6.78 -7.40
N ILE A 12 -12.22 -6.41 -6.12
CA ILE A 12 -11.01 -6.44 -5.29
C ILE A 12 -10.46 -7.86 -5.18
N THR A 13 -11.33 -8.85 -4.95
CA THR A 13 -10.90 -10.26 -4.86
C THR A 13 -10.26 -10.73 -6.17
N VAL A 14 -10.87 -10.45 -7.31
CA VAL A 14 -10.31 -10.81 -8.63
C VAL A 14 -8.97 -10.12 -8.85
N GLN A 15 -8.88 -8.83 -8.54
CA GLN A 15 -7.63 -8.09 -8.65
C GLN A 15 -6.54 -8.70 -7.76
N LEU A 16 -6.85 -9.04 -6.50
CA LEU A 16 -5.88 -9.66 -5.59
C LEU A 16 -5.43 -11.03 -6.09
N VAL A 17 -6.31 -11.84 -6.66
CA VAL A 17 -5.92 -13.13 -7.28
C VAL A 17 -4.89 -12.89 -8.39
N VAL A 18 -5.14 -11.91 -9.27
CA VAL A 18 -4.18 -11.54 -10.31
C VAL A 18 -2.86 -11.06 -9.70
N ARG A 19 -2.92 -10.21 -8.66
CA ARG A 19 -1.73 -9.69 -7.97
C ARG A 19 -0.94 -10.79 -7.25
N VAL A 20 -1.60 -11.79 -6.66
CA VAL A 20 -0.95 -12.98 -6.08
C VAL A 20 -0.17 -13.72 -7.15
N VAL A 21 -0.78 -13.99 -8.30
CA VAL A 21 -0.08 -14.69 -9.40
C VAL A 21 1.14 -13.90 -9.86
N LEU A 22 1.01 -12.58 -10.03
CA LEU A 22 2.13 -11.73 -10.43
C LEU A 22 3.23 -11.67 -9.36
N ALA A 23 2.87 -11.48 -8.08
CA ALA A 23 3.83 -11.38 -6.99
C ALA A 23 4.61 -12.68 -6.80
N PHE A 24 3.96 -13.84 -6.78
CA PHE A 24 4.63 -15.12 -6.60
C PHE A 24 5.37 -15.64 -7.85
N GLY A 25 5.07 -15.08 -9.03
CA GLY A 25 5.86 -15.29 -10.25
C GLY A 25 7.06 -14.36 -10.39
N GLY A 26 7.23 -13.39 -9.48
CA GLY A 26 8.32 -12.42 -9.47
C GLY A 26 9.57 -12.89 -8.75
N TYR A 27 10.55 -12.00 -8.70
CA TYR A 27 11.79 -12.15 -7.95
C TYR A 27 12.40 -10.75 -7.70
N PHE A 28 13.45 -10.69 -6.87
CA PHE A 28 14.15 -9.44 -6.57
C PHE A 28 14.67 -8.75 -7.84
N TYR A 29 14.45 -7.46 -7.92
CA TYR A 29 14.82 -6.65 -9.07
C TYR A 29 15.46 -5.32 -8.62
N TRP A 30 16.59 -4.95 -9.21
CA TRP A 30 17.27 -3.67 -9.03
C TRP A 30 17.42 -3.25 -7.56
N ASP A 31 16.73 -2.20 -7.10
CA ASP A 31 16.80 -1.65 -5.72
C ASP A 31 16.36 -2.63 -4.64
N ASP A 32 15.59 -3.66 -4.98
CA ASP A 32 15.26 -4.73 -4.04
C ASP A 32 16.54 -5.37 -3.48
N LEU A 33 17.57 -5.52 -4.30
CA LEU A 33 18.87 -6.06 -3.88
C LEU A 33 19.65 -5.09 -3.00
N ILE A 34 19.45 -3.78 -3.16
CA ILE A 34 20.00 -2.76 -2.27
C ILE A 34 19.35 -2.90 -0.88
N LEU A 35 18.03 -3.05 -0.83
CA LEU A 35 17.31 -3.29 0.44
C LEU A 35 17.78 -4.57 1.11
N VAL A 36 18.03 -5.64 0.35
CA VAL A 36 18.59 -6.90 0.87
C VAL A 36 19.98 -6.66 1.48
N GLY A 37 20.86 -5.95 0.78
CA GLY A 37 22.21 -5.62 1.28
C GLY A 37 22.18 -4.78 2.57
N ARG A 38 21.33 -3.76 2.59
CA ARG A 38 21.17 -2.87 3.75
C ARG A 38 20.58 -3.58 4.97
N ALA A 39 19.68 -4.54 4.78
CA ALA A 39 19.09 -5.30 5.88
C ALA A 39 20.11 -6.01 6.78
N GLY A 40 21.29 -6.34 6.25
CA GLY A 40 22.40 -6.94 7.00
C GLY A 40 23.19 -5.94 7.84
N THR A 41 23.03 -4.62 7.65
CA THR A 41 23.83 -3.58 8.30
C THR A 41 23.09 -2.98 9.50
N GLY A 42 23.73 -2.92 10.66
CA GLY A 42 23.20 -2.26 11.86
C GLY A 42 21.97 -2.93 12.48
N GLY A 43 21.34 -2.27 13.43
CA GLY A 43 20.12 -2.73 14.11
C GLY A 43 18.86 -2.37 13.30
N LEU A 44 17.84 -3.24 13.28
CA LEU A 44 16.56 -3.00 12.57
C LEU A 44 15.90 -1.67 12.96
N LEU A 45 16.00 -1.28 14.22
CA LEU A 45 15.41 -0.05 14.76
C LEU A 45 16.44 1.07 14.95
N SER A 46 17.68 0.93 14.44
CA SER A 46 18.66 2.00 14.55
C SER A 46 18.28 3.19 13.67
N PRO A 47 18.39 4.42 14.18
CA PRO A 47 18.12 5.62 13.36
C PRO A 47 18.96 5.68 12.08
N SER A 48 20.22 5.24 12.14
CA SER A 48 21.12 5.18 10.99
C SER A 48 20.68 4.22 9.90
N TYR A 49 19.89 3.18 10.24
CA TYR A 49 19.30 2.26 9.27
C TYR A 49 17.97 2.80 8.73
N LEU A 50 17.09 3.27 9.63
CA LEU A 50 15.74 3.67 9.24
C LEU A 50 15.70 4.98 8.47
N PHE A 51 16.57 5.93 8.77
CA PHE A 51 16.61 7.26 8.17
C PHE A 51 17.80 7.44 7.22
N ASP A 52 18.38 6.34 6.75
CA ASP A 52 19.41 6.38 5.71
C ASP A 52 18.82 6.85 4.38
N ASP A 53 19.62 7.61 3.65
CA ASP A 53 19.22 8.11 2.33
C ASP A 53 19.20 6.99 1.29
N HIS A 54 18.15 6.96 0.49
CA HIS A 54 18.00 6.08 -0.66
C HIS A 54 17.60 6.89 -1.88
N ASP A 55 18.60 7.28 -2.68
CA ASP A 55 18.41 8.10 -3.89
C ASP A 55 17.62 9.40 -3.63
N GLY A 56 17.91 10.08 -2.51
CA GLY A 56 17.23 11.31 -2.09
C GLY A 56 15.88 11.07 -1.36
N HIS A 57 15.55 9.83 -1.05
CA HIS A 57 14.34 9.46 -0.32
C HIS A 57 14.67 8.95 1.08
N VAL A 58 13.90 9.42 2.07
CA VAL A 58 13.91 8.88 3.44
C VAL A 58 12.60 8.10 3.62
N MET A 59 12.70 6.77 3.75
CA MET A 59 11.53 5.88 3.79
C MET A 59 11.64 4.82 4.89
N PRO A 60 11.59 5.24 6.18
CA PRO A 60 11.84 4.36 7.32
C PRO A 60 10.85 3.21 7.42
N GLY A 61 9.60 3.37 7.01
CA GLY A 61 8.62 2.29 6.97
C GLY A 61 8.98 1.20 5.97
N ALA A 62 9.43 1.59 4.77
CA ALA A 62 9.91 0.65 3.76
C ALA A 62 11.13 -0.13 4.27
N PHE A 63 12.11 0.56 4.87
CA PHE A 63 13.28 -0.09 5.47
C PHE A 63 12.91 -1.01 6.63
N LEU A 64 11.95 -0.61 7.48
CA LEU A 64 11.49 -1.45 8.58
C LEU A 64 10.88 -2.75 8.06
N VAL A 65 9.98 -2.68 7.09
CA VAL A 65 9.32 -3.85 6.49
C VAL A 65 10.34 -4.72 5.75
N ALA A 66 11.16 -4.12 4.90
CA ALA A 66 12.20 -4.84 4.16
C ALA A 66 13.21 -5.51 5.11
N GLY A 67 13.71 -4.76 6.09
CA GLY A 67 14.64 -5.28 7.06
C GLY A 67 14.09 -6.40 7.93
N ALA A 68 12.82 -6.33 8.33
CA ALA A 68 12.17 -7.40 9.07
C ALA A 68 12.05 -8.69 8.23
N ILE A 69 11.61 -8.56 6.98
CA ILE A 69 11.42 -9.71 6.07
C ILE A 69 12.77 -10.36 5.74
N ILE A 70 13.75 -9.57 5.32
CA ILE A 70 15.04 -10.07 4.84
C ILE A 70 15.87 -10.70 5.96
N ARG A 71 15.80 -10.19 7.18
CA ARG A 71 16.50 -10.78 8.33
C ARG A 71 15.96 -12.16 8.74
N VAL A 72 14.66 -12.38 8.52
CA VAL A 72 14.03 -13.70 8.77
C VAL A 72 14.43 -14.71 7.69
N ALA A 73 14.41 -14.29 6.42
CA ALA A 73 14.65 -15.19 5.28
C ALA A 73 15.38 -14.44 4.15
N PRO A 74 16.72 -14.29 4.21
CA PRO A 74 17.50 -13.60 3.20
C PRO A 74 17.34 -14.24 1.82
N LEU A 75 17.12 -13.41 0.80
CA LEU A 75 16.97 -13.85 -0.61
C LEU A 75 15.82 -14.84 -0.85
N VAL A 76 14.88 -14.98 0.09
CA VAL A 76 13.65 -15.76 -0.08
C VAL A 76 12.52 -14.82 -0.48
N TRP A 77 12.05 -14.97 -1.71
CA TRP A 77 11.05 -14.06 -2.30
C TRP A 77 9.65 -14.14 -1.69
N THR A 78 9.32 -15.20 -0.98
CA THR A 78 7.98 -15.39 -0.38
C THR A 78 7.57 -14.23 0.55
N GLY A 79 8.48 -13.73 1.39
CA GLY A 79 8.20 -12.60 2.28
C GLY A 79 7.86 -11.30 1.52
N PRO A 80 8.71 -10.86 0.59
CA PRO A 80 8.39 -9.78 -0.33
C PRO A 80 7.05 -9.95 -1.05
N ALA A 81 6.78 -11.12 -1.64
CA ALA A 81 5.53 -11.38 -2.34
C ALA A 81 4.28 -11.25 -1.43
N ILE A 82 4.35 -11.78 -0.20
CA ILE A 82 3.26 -11.61 0.78
C ILE A 82 3.07 -10.14 1.11
N SER A 83 4.15 -9.38 1.36
CA SER A 83 4.05 -7.96 1.69
C SER A 83 3.42 -7.14 0.56
N LEU A 84 3.74 -7.43 -0.70
CA LEU A 84 3.11 -6.83 -1.88
C LEU A 84 1.60 -7.03 -1.88
N VAL A 85 1.14 -8.26 -1.65
CA VAL A 85 -0.29 -8.60 -1.65
C VAL A 85 -1.01 -7.92 -0.49
N VAL A 86 -0.40 -7.89 0.71
CA VAL A 86 -0.98 -7.21 1.88
C VAL A 86 -1.10 -5.71 1.65
N LEU A 87 -0.05 -5.06 1.15
CA LEU A 87 -0.06 -3.63 0.86
C LEU A 87 -1.09 -3.28 -0.22
N GLN A 88 -1.19 -4.11 -1.28
CA GLN A 88 -2.20 -3.93 -2.31
C GLN A 88 -3.63 -4.07 -1.76
N LEU A 89 -3.87 -5.02 -0.87
CA LEU A 89 -5.17 -5.15 -0.20
C LEU A 89 -5.51 -3.88 0.60
N LEU A 90 -4.56 -3.37 1.39
CA LEU A 90 -4.75 -2.15 2.19
C LEU A 90 -5.06 -0.94 1.30
N GLU A 91 -4.31 -0.77 0.20
CA GLU A 91 -4.56 0.28 -0.79
C GLU A 91 -5.96 0.16 -1.39
N SER A 92 -6.34 -1.03 -1.85
CA SER A 92 -7.65 -1.28 -2.48
C SER A 92 -8.82 -1.02 -1.52
N LEU A 93 -8.68 -1.37 -0.24
CA LEU A 93 -9.68 -1.09 0.80
C LEU A 93 -9.76 0.41 1.13
N ALA A 94 -8.63 1.10 1.20
CA ALA A 94 -8.58 2.54 1.41
C ALA A 94 -9.26 3.30 0.25
N LEU A 95 -8.98 2.88 -0.99
CA LEU A 95 -9.63 3.42 -2.19
C LEU A 95 -11.14 3.17 -2.17
N LEU A 96 -11.58 1.93 -1.89
CA LEU A 96 -13.01 1.60 -1.78
C LEU A 96 -13.69 2.47 -0.71
N ARG A 97 -13.04 2.65 0.45
CA ARG A 97 -13.54 3.53 1.50
C ARG A 97 -13.72 4.98 1.00
N ALA A 98 -12.72 5.51 0.30
CA ALA A 98 -12.78 6.87 -0.24
C ALA A 98 -13.93 7.02 -1.26
N LEU A 99 -14.06 6.10 -2.19
CA LEU A 99 -15.12 6.09 -3.18
C LEU A 99 -16.51 5.94 -2.54
N TYR A 100 -16.64 5.11 -1.51
CA TYR A 100 -17.87 4.98 -0.74
C TYR A 100 -18.24 6.27 -0.01
N VAL A 101 -17.29 6.94 0.60
CA VAL A 101 -17.54 8.23 1.28
C VAL A 101 -18.02 9.29 0.27
N ILE A 102 -17.49 9.28 -0.95
CA ILE A 102 -17.88 10.24 -2.00
C ILE A 102 -19.29 9.95 -2.54
N SER A 103 -19.56 8.70 -2.92
CA SER A 103 -20.73 8.34 -3.75
C SER A 103 -21.72 7.41 -3.07
N SER A 104 -21.45 6.97 -1.83
CA SER A 104 -22.18 5.88 -1.16
C SER A 104 -22.17 4.61 -2.02
N TRP A 105 -23.10 3.67 -1.82
CA TRP A 105 -23.22 2.46 -2.63
C TRP A 105 -23.97 2.70 -3.96
N ARG A 106 -23.64 3.79 -4.67
CA ARG A 106 -24.17 4.04 -6.01
C ARG A 106 -23.34 3.30 -7.07
N PRO A 107 -23.96 2.79 -8.16
CA PRO A 107 -23.23 2.04 -9.21
C PRO A 107 -22.06 2.81 -9.84
N VAL A 108 -22.12 4.14 -9.86
CA VAL A 108 -21.05 5.00 -10.38
C VAL A 108 -19.71 4.79 -9.66
N LEU A 109 -19.73 4.33 -8.40
CA LEU A 109 -18.53 3.96 -7.63
C LEU A 109 -17.68 2.89 -8.36
N LEU A 110 -18.33 1.96 -9.06
CA LEU A 110 -17.64 0.83 -9.70
C LEU A 110 -16.74 1.27 -10.86
N ILE A 111 -17.02 2.41 -11.51
CA ILE A 111 -16.23 2.90 -12.65
C ILE A 111 -14.80 3.25 -12.22
N PRO A 112 -14.57 4.23 -11.32
CA PRO A 112 -13.22 4.56 -10.87
C PRO A 112 -12.56 3.42 -10.11
N LEU A 113 -13.32 2.61 -9.36
CA LEU A 113 -12.79 1.43 -8.69
C LEU A 113 -12.21 0.44 -9.69
N THR A 114 -12.98 0.04 -10.71
CA THR A 114 -12.51 -0.90 -11.75
C THR A 114 -11.29 -0.34 -12.48
N PHE A 115 -11.33 0.93 -12.85
CA PHE A 115 -10.21 1.57 -13.53
C PHE A 115 -8.93 1.51 -12.68
N ALA A 116 -9.00 1.90 -11.40
CA ALA A 116 -7.84 1.89 -10.52
C ALA A 116 -7.29 0.48 -10.26
N LEU A 117 -8.18 -0.50 -10.01
CA LEU A 117 -7.78 -1.88 -9.72
C LEU A 117 -7.12 -2.60 -10.91
N PHE A 118 -7.59 -2.30 -12.15
CA PHE A 118 -7.20 -3.07 -13.33
C PHE A 118 -6.40 -2.27 -14.36
N THR A 119 -6.00 -1.02 -14.05
CA THR A 119 -5.12 -0.29 -14.95
C THR A 119 -3.77 -0.99 -15.10
N PRO A 120 -3.29 -1.26 -16.32
CA PRO A 120 -1.99 -1.88 -16.52
C PRO A 120 -0.83 -0.97 -16.08
N LEU A 121 -1.06 0.34 -15.97
CA LEU A 121 -0.07 1.31 -15.51
C LEU A 121 0.36 1.09 -14.05
N ALA A 122 -0.48 0.44 -13.24
CA ALA A 122 -0.15 0.13 -11.85
C ALA A 122 0.71 -1.15 -11.70
N VAL A 123 0.87 -1.95 -12.76
CA VAL A 123 1.59 -3.24 -12.67
C VAL A 123 3.08 -3.07 -12.40
N PRO A 124 3.83 -2.18 -13.08
CA PRO A 124 5.26 -2.00 -12.81
C PRO A 124 5.54 -1.55 -11.38
N GLY A 125 4.77 -0.57 -10.87
CA GLY A 125 4.91 -0.09 -9.48
C GLY A 125 4.57 -1.14 -8.43
N PHE A 126 3.64 -2.06 -8.73
CA PHE A 126 3.33 -3.20 -7.86
C PHE A 126 4.39 -4.30 -7.94
N ALA A 127 4.85 -4.65 -9.15
CA ALA A 127 5.76 -5.78 -9.36
C ALA A 127 7.19 -5.50 -8.86
N TRP A 128 7.58 -4.26 -8.71
CA TRP A 128 8.86 -3.83 -8.17
C TRP A 128 8.72 -3.60 -6.66
N TRP A 129 9.28 -4.49 -5.86
CA TRP A 129 9.05 -4.51 -4.41
C TRP A 129 9.50 -3.24 -3.70
N ALA A 130 10.70 -2.73 -3.95
CA ALA A 130 11.19 -1.49 -3.36
C ALA A 130 10.26 -0.29 -3.68
N ALA A 131 9.82 -0.17 -4.93
CA ALA A 131 8.86 0.86 -5.32
C ALA A 131 7.49 0.69 -4.65
N ALA A 132 7.01 -0.54 -4.53
CA ALA A 132 5.73 -0.85 -3.91
C ALA A 132 5.71 -0.58 -2.41
N LEU A 133 6.83 -0.84 -1.71
CA LEU A 133 6.96 -0.54 -0.27
C LEU A 133 6.79 0.95 0.03
N ASN A 134 7.10 1.83 -0.90
CA ASN A 134 6.89 3.27 -0.78
C ASN A 134 5.52 3.71 -1.35
N SER A 135 5.20 3.29 -2.56
CA SER A 135 4.03 3.82 -3.28
C SER A 135 2.69 3.31 -2.76
N LEU A 136 2.56 2.03 -2.41
CA LEU A 136 1.28 1.48 -1.96
C LEU A 136 0.82 2.05 -0.60
N PRO A 137 1.68 2.18 0.42
CA PRO A 137 1.29 2.86 1.66
C PRO A 137 0.92 4.32 1.43
N MET A 138 1.66 5.04 0.59
CA MET A 138 1.37 6.42 0.24
C MET A 138 -0.01 6.56 -0.44
N LEU A 139 -0.33 5.71 -1.42
CA LEU A 139 -1.63 5.72 -2.11
C LEU A 139 -2.78 5.36 -1.16
N ALA A 140 -2.57 4.36 -0.30
CA ALA A 140 -3.54 4.00 0.73
C ALA A 140 -3.80 5.15 1.70
N ALA A 141 -2.73 5.81 2.17
CA ALA A 141 -2.82 6.97 3.05
C ALA A 141 -3.54 8.15 2.37
N LEU A 142 -3.21 8.45 1.12
CA LEU A 142 -3.88 9.52 0.35
C LEU A 142 -5.39 9.26 0.24
N ALA A 143 -5.79 8.05 -0.16
CA ALA A 143 -7.20 7.68 -0.26
C ALA A 143 -7.92 7.77 1.09
N TRP A 144 -7.26 7.32 2.16
CA TRP A 144 -7.81 7.37 3.52
C TRP A 144 -8.00 8.81 4.01
N VAL A 145 -6.97 9.65 3.86
CA VAL A 145 -6.99 11.07 4.25
C VAL A 145 -8.07 11.84 3.49
N CYS A 146 -8.22 11.61 2.19
CA CYS A 146 -9.29 12.20 1.40
C CYS A 146 -10.68 11.84 1.97
N ALA A 147 -10.88 10.57 2.33
CA ALA A 147 -12.13 10.14 2.95
C ALA A 147 -12.36 10.81 4.31
N ASP A 148 -11.33 10.88 5.14
CA ASP A 148 -11.40 11.50 6.47
C ASP A 148 -11.66 13.01 6.38
N ALA A 149 -11.05 13.72 5.44
CA ALA A 149 -11.31 15.13 5.20
C ALA A 149 -12.79 15.38 4.84
N ILE A 150 -13.36 14.56 3.95
CA ILE A 150 -14.78 14.67 3.57
C ILE A 150 -15.68 14.37 4.79
N LEU A 151 -15.36 13.35 5.57
CA LEU A 151 -16.14 12.98 6.76
C LEU A 151 -16.05 14.05 7.86
N LEU A 152 -14.86 14.65 8.05
CA LEU A 152 -14.69 15.77 8.97
C LEU A 152 -15.59 16.95 8.60
N VAL A 153 -15.59 17.36 7.32
CA VAL A 153 -16.44 18.46 6.84
C VAL A 153 -17.94 18.13 6.98
N ARG A 154 -18.33 16.87 6.68
CA ARG A 154 -19.76 16.47 6.73
C ARG A 154 -20.29 16.28 8.14
N THR A 155 -19.46 15.85 9.08
CA THR A 155 -19.92 15.45 10.42
C THR A 155 -19.45 16.38 11.55
N GLY A 156 -18.44 17.22 11.31
CA GLY A 156 -17.78 18.01 12.34
C GLY A 156 -17.00 17.20 13.38
N ASN A 157 -16.84 15.89 13.18
CA ASN A 157 -16.22 15.01 14.17
C ASN A 157 -14.70 15.00 14.05
N HIS A 158 -14.03 15.61 15.00
CA HIS A 158 -12.57 15.76 15.05
C HIS A 158 -11.77 14.44 15.04
N ARG A 159 -12.40 13.28 15.33
CA ARG A 159 -11.72 11.97 15.19
C ARG A 159 -11.15 11.79 13.79
N TYR A 160 -11.82 12.29 12.76
CA TYR A 160 -11.36 12.18 11.38
C TYR A 160 -10.13 13.05 11.09
N ALA A 161 -9.97 14.19 11.79
CA ALA A 161 -8.73 14.96 11.72
C ALA A 161 -7.56 14.17 12.34
N VAL A 162 -7.79 13.55 13.50
CA VAL A 162 -6.75 12.74 14.17
C VAL A 162 -6.36 11.52 13.35
N THR A 163 -7.35 10.73 12.88
CA THR A 163 -7.06 9.53 12.07
C THR A 163 -6.41 9.90 10.74
N GLY A 164 -6.83 10.98 10.09
CA GLY A 164 -6.22 11.48 8.86
C GLY A 164 -4.74 11.86 9.05
N VAL A 165 -4.41 12.59 10.12
CA VAL A 165 -3.02 12.94 10.42
C VAL A 165 -2.17 11.69 10.71
N LEU A 166 -2.67 10.77 11.53
CA LEU A 166 -1.93 9.54 11.87
C LEU A 166 -1.67 8.67 10.62
N VAL A 167 -2.68 8.52 9.77
CA VAL A 167 -2.54 7.75 8.52
C VAL A 167 -1.64 8.46 7.52
N TYR A 168 -1.71 9.79 7.43
CA TYR A 168 -0.80 10.58 6.58
C TYR A 168 0.65 10.39 7.00
N LEU A 169 0.95 10.55 8.30
CA LEU A 169 2.29 10.33 8.82
C LEU A 169 2.76 8.88 8.59
N GLY A 170 1.88 7.89 8.81
CA GLY A 170 2.21 6.48 8.53
C GLY A 170 2.41 6.16 7.05
N GLY A 171 1.80 6.91 6.13
CA GLY A 171 1.98 6.72 4.69
C GLY A 171 3.19 7.45 4.10
N LEU A 172 3.79 8.38 4.86
CA LEU A 172 5.04 9.04 4.50
C LEU A 172 6.28 8.27 4.99
N LEU A 173 6.10 7.34 5.93
CA LEU A 173 7.16 6.50 6.50
C LEU A 173 7.43 5.26 5.66
#